data_842969f5ed6538e91b67c3d62fe4adc3
#
_entry.id   842969f5ed6538e91b67c3d62fe4adc3
#
_cell.length_a   1.000
_cell.length_b   1.000
_cell.length_c   1.000
_cell.angle_alpha   90.00
_cell.angle_beta   90.00
_cell.angle_gamma   90.00
#
_symmetry.space_group_name_H-M   'P 1'
#
loop_
_entity.id
_entity.type
_entity.pdbx_description
1 polymer ?
#
loop_
_entity_poly.entity_id
_entity_poly.type
_entity_poly.pdbx_seq_one_letter_code
_entity_poly.pdbx_strand_id
1 'polypeptide(L)'
;MTFDKKTAELVRAYLADHRSEMVRDLMRLIRVPSVRSDPAPDAPFGEACRKGLYEAIALFRENGFDARASEGNYYGIATYGEGAHTVGLFGHTDVVPVGDGWDYCPPFEPAEIEGCIVGRGSVDNKAAVVISLYLMRAVRDLGLPIGGKIVAFLGAAEETGMEDIEAFVKENPMPDFSITPDNDYPVSLGEKGICRFFVRSREAFSDILSFEGGLAFNVVLDKVKVGVRADSDLAHAITGAIKGNAAFSVAAGDGVLTLTAQGVTAHASMPKNSVNAADLACKLLLSLPELGEGDRRILSRVADLLAGVYGEPFDLSRDDPYFGPVTTVNGIVRTAEGKIELSFDFRYGTAVPASEVERKIDETLARVGFDLVSLDNDEGFRLPDDEPAAKTVIEIYRSLTGDQNAKPYYSGGGTYARHLKNAFSVGTSLPGYPLPKMRAGHGGEHQPDECINVEGLLGATLMTTAMATGLLDTL
;
A
#
# COMPACT_ATOMS: atom_id res chain seq x y z
N MET A 1 -23.00 -26.16 -0.37
CA MET A 1 -24.27 -25.55 0.12
C MET A 1 -24.13 -24.05 -0.14
N THR A 2 -24.95 -23.50 -0.99
CA THR A 2 -24.88 -22.05 -1.30
C THR A 2 -25.21 -21.28 -0.03
N PHE A 3 -24.38 -20.32 0.33
CA PHE A 3 -24.61 -19.40 1.47
C PHE A 3 -25.92 -18.63 1.21
N ASP A 4 -27.03 -19.16 1.72
CA ASP A 4 -28.37 -18.67 1.47
C ASP A 4 -28.74 -17.46 2.35
N LYS A 5 -29.88 -16.84 2.05
CA LYS A 5 -30.35 -15.67 2.78
C LYS A 5 -30.55 -15.96 4.28
N LYS A 6 -30.98 -17.17 4.63
CA LYS A 6 -31.20 -17.58 6.03
C LYS A 6 -29.85 -17.67 6.77
N THR A 7 -28.85 -18.27 6.13
CA THR A 7 -27.49 -18.34 6.68
C THR A 7 -26.89 -16.94 6.86
N ALA A 8 -27.09 -16.05 5.87
CA ALA A 8 -26.67 -14.65 5.96
C ALA A 8 -27.32 -13.90 7.15
N GLU A 9 -28.61 -14.13 7.39
CA GLU A 9 -29.33 -13.54 8.54
C GLU A 9 -28.79 -14.09 9.88
N LEU A 10 -28.48 -15.38 9.98
CA LEU A 10 -27.89 -16.00 11.17
C LEU A 10 -26.50 -15.42 11.47
N VAL A 11 -25.64 -15.32 10.47
CA VAL A 11 -24.29 -14.74 10.63
C VAL A 11 -24.39 -13.25 10.99
N ARG A 12 -25.29 -12.49 10.36
CA ARG A 12 -25.50 -11.07 10.69
C ARG A 12 -25.93 -10.89 12.15
N ALA A 13 -26.89 -11.71 12.62
CA ALA A 13 -27.33 -11.66 14.02
C ALA A 13 -26.19 -12.01 14.97
N TYR A 14 -25.44 -13.07 14.67
CA TYR A 14 -24.27 -13.46 15.45
C TYR A 14 -23.25 -12.32 15.58
N LEU A 15 -22.91 -11.68 14.45
CA LEU A 15 -21.95 -10.56 14.44
C LEU A 15 -22.48 -9.35 15.22
N ALA A 16 -23.77 -9.04 15.12
CA ALA A 16 -24.40 -7.97 15.87
C ALA A 16 -24.34 -8.24 17.39
N ASP A 17 -24.60 -9.48 17.81
CA ASP A 17 -24.52 -9.89 19.23
C ASP A 17 -23.09 -9.80 19.77
N HIS A 18 -22.07 -9.99 18.92
CA HIS A 18 -20.65 -9.93 19.27
C HIS A 18 -19.96 -8.60 18.90
N ARG A 19 -20.72 -7.57 18.47
CA ARG A 19 -20.19 -6.26 18.06
C ARG A 19 -19.21 -5.66 19.08
N SER A 20 -19.61 -5.64 20.33
CA SER A 20 -18.78 -5.03 21.40
C SER A 20 -17.47 -5.79 21.65
N GLU A 21 -17.47 -7.11 21.45
CA GLU A 21 -16.26 -7.93 21.54
C GLU A 21 -15.34 -7.62 20.37
N MET A 22 -15.89 -7.58 19.16
CA MET A 22 -15.14 -7.32 17.93
C MET A 22 -14.48 -5.93 17.96
N VAL A 23 -15.20 -4.90 18.42
CA VAL A 23 -14.66 -3.55 18.62
C VAL A 23 -13.50 -3.58 19.63
N ARG A 24 -13.68 -4.23 20.77
CA ARG A 24 -12.64 -4.34 21.81
C ARG A 24 -11.40 -5.05 21.28
N ASP A 25 -11.56 -6.13 20.52
CA ASP A 25 -10.47 -6.92 19.99
C ASP A 25 -9.68 -6.16 18.90
N LEU A 26 -10.38 -5.40 18.04
CA LEU A 26 -9.70 -4.51 17.09
C LEU A 26 -8.92 -3.40 17.82
N MET A 27 -9.54 -2.75 18.79
CA MET A 27 -8.87 -1.73 19.60
C MET A 27 -7.66 -2.30 20.36
N ARG A 28 -7.72 -3.55 20.77
CA ARG A 28 -6.62 -4.27 21.45
C ARG A 28 -5.43 -4.40 20.50
N LEU A 29 -5.64 -4.81 19.25
CA LEU A 29 -4.59 -4.89 18.24
C LEU A 29 -4.02 -3.49 17.90
N ILE A 30 -4.88 -2.48 17.77
CA ILE A 30 -4.44 -1.10 17.45
C ILE A 30 -3.49 -0.56 18.52
N ARG A 31 -3.69 -0.89 19.80
CA ARG A 31 -2.81 -0.46 20.91
C ARG A 31 -1.38 -0.96 20.81
N VAL A 32 -1.09 -1.94 19.96
CA VAL A 32 0.27 -2.38 19.68
C VAL A 32 0.86 -1.55 18.54
N PRO A 33 1.89 -0.72 18.76
CA PRO A 33 2.50 0.14 17.75
C PRO A 33 3.45 -0.65 16.84
N SER A 34 2.92 -1.56 16.06
CA SER A 34 3.64 -2.55 15.26
C SER A 34 4.26 -1.96 13.97
N VAL A 35 5.01 -0.87 14.12
CA VAL A 35 5.81 -0.26 13.06
C VAL A 35 7.13 -1.01 12.93
N ARG A 36 7.52 -1.36 11.70
CA ARG A 36 8.81 -2.06 11.43
C ARG A 36 9.99 -1.25 11.94
N SER A 37 10.95 -1.95 12.50
CA SER A 37 12.23 -1.41 12.95
C SER A 37 13.36 -2.40 12.64
N ASP A 38 14.59 -2.04 13.01
CA ASP A 38 15.74 -2.92 12.82
C ASP A 38 15.49 -4.32 13.40
N PRO A 39 15.93 -5.37 12.70
CA PRO A 39 15.83 -6.74 13.19
C PRO A 39 16.48 -6.94 14.55
N ALA A 40 15.83 -7.76 15.40
CA ALA A 40 16.36 -8.20 16.69
C ALA A 40 16.28 -9.73 16.78
N PRO A 41 16.94 -10.38 17.76
CA PRO A 41 16.80 -11.83 17.96
C PRO A 41 15.32 -12.25 18.04
N ASP A 42 14.92 -13.24 17.23
CA ASP A 42 13.53 -13.72 17.11
C ASP A 42 12.49 -12.65 16.72
N ALA A 43 12.93 -11.52 16.18
CA ALA A 43 12.10 -10.43 15.73
C ALA A 43 12.61 -9.87 14.39
N PRO A 44 12.39 -10.57 13.27
CA PRO A 44 12.97 -10.23 11.96
C PRO A 44 12.54 -8.84 11.48
N PHE A 45 11.38 -8.37 11.89
CA PHE A 45 10.81 -7.06 11.53
C PHE A 45 10.82 -6.06 12.70
N GLY A 46 11.58 -6.37 13.76
CA GLY A 46 11.65 -5.59 15.00
C GLY A 46 10.66 -6.04 16.08
N GLU A 47 10.95 -5.66 17.31
CA GLU A 47 10.20 -6.07 18.50
C GLU A 47 8.72 -5.64 18.49
N ALA A 48 8.41 -4.51 17.86
CA ALA A 48 7.05 -3.99 17.80
C ALA A 48 6.16 -4.85 16.87
N CYS A 49 6.66 -5.25 15.70
CA CYS A 49 5.97 -6.17 14.79
C CYS A 49 5.79 -7.55 15.44
N ARG A 50 6.82 -8.08 16.13
CA ARG A 50 6.72 -9.33 16.88
C ARG A 50 5.62 -9.26 17.95
N LYS A 51 5.51 -8.15 18.68
CA LYS A 51 4.42 -7.95 19.67
C LYS A 51 3.05 -7.95 19.01
N GLY A 52 2.90 -7.28 17.87
CA GLY A 52 1.66 -7.28 17.08
C GLY A 52 1.24 -8.69 16.67
N LEU A 53 2.18 -9.45 16.11
CA LEU A 53 1.98 -10.84 15.73
C LEU A 53 1.52 -11.72 16.91
N TYR A 54 2.21 -11.63 18.05
CA TYR A 54 1.87 -12.43 19.23
C TYR A 54 0.53 -12.00 19.86
N GLU A 55 0.17 -10.73 19.78
CA GLU A 55 -1.13 -10.26 20.24
C GLU A 55 -2.27 -10.82 19.37
N ALA A 56 -2.08 -10.87 18.04
CA ALA A 56 -3.02 -11.52 17.15
C ALA A 56 -3.13 -13.03 17.43
N ILE A 57 -2.00 -13.75 17.58
CA ILE A 57 -1.99 -15.17 17.94
C ILE A 57 -2.72 -15.40 19.27
N ALA A 58 -2.51 -14.53 20.28
CA ALA A 58 -3.19 -14.63 21.56
C ALA A 58 -4.70 -14.51 21.43
N LEU A 59 -5.20 -13.57 20.63
CA LEU A 59 -6.64 -13.44 20.35
C LEU A 59 -7.24 -14.71 19.77
N PHE A 60 -6.59 -15.36 18.80
CA PHE A 60 -7.08 -16.61 18.24
C PHE A 60 -7.07 -17.74 19.26
N ARG A 61 -6.01 -17.87 20.07
CA ARG A 61 -5.92 -18.89 21.15
C ARG A 61 -6.97 -18.70 22.22
N GLU A 62 -7.20 -17.48 22.68
CA GLU A 62 -8.23 -17.13 23.66
C GLU A 62 -9.64 -17.48 23.17
N ASN A 63 -9.84 -17.46 21.85
CA ASN A 63 -11.08 -17.89 21.20
C ASN A 63 -11.12 -19.37 20.84
N GLY A 64 -10.13 -20.18 21.28
CA GLY A 64 -10.11 -21.62 21.15
C GLY A 64 -9.63 -22.17 19.82
N PHE A 65 -8.94 -21.37 19.01
CA PHE A 65 -8.33 -21.82 17.77
C PHE A 65 -6.86 -22.24 17.98
N ASP A 66 -6.43 -23.25 17.19
CA ASP A 66 -5.00 -23.58 17.10
C ASP A 66 -4.29 -22.49 16.31
N ALA A 67 -3.52 -21.68 17.03
CA ALA A 67 -2.78 -20.58 16.45
C ALA A 67 -1.32 -20.60 16.91
N ARG A 68 -0.38 -20.39 15.98
CA ARG A 68 1.06 -20.43 16.26
C ARG A 68 1.84 -19.48 15.35
N ALA A 69 3.00 -19.05 15.83
CA ALA A 69 3.99 -18.38 15.00
C ALA A 69 4.78 -19.40 14.17
N SER A 70 5.33 -18.96 13.05
CA SER A 70 6.35 -19.69 12.28
C SER A 70 7.66 -19.77 13.04
N GLU A 71 8.56 -20.64 12.62
CA GLU A 71 9.95 -20.60 13.08
C GLU A 71 10.58 -19.24 12.73
N GLY A 72 11.23 -18.59 13.68
CA GLY A 72 11.81 -17.25 13.51
C GLY A 72 10.79 -16.10 13.55
N ASN A 73 9.51 -16.36 13.81
CA ASN A 73 8.46 -15.34 14.00
C ASN A 73 8.22 -14.42 12.79
N TYR A 74 8.32 -14.95 11.58
CA TYR A 74 8.03 -14.21 10.36
C TYR A 74 6.53 -13.95 10.22
N TYR A 75 5.70 -14.95 10.55
CA TYR A 75 4.24 -14.87 10.44
C TYR A 75 3.56 -15.75 11.51
N GLY A 76 2.26 -15.63 11.63
CA GLY A 76 1.41 -16.54 12.39
C GLY A 76 0.37 -17.22 11.51
N ILE A 77 -0.11 -18.37 11.94
CA ILE A 77 -1.27 -19.05 11.35
C ILE A 77 -2.24 -19.50 12.42
N ALA A 78 -3.54 -19.43 12.09
CA ALA A 78 -4.59 -20.08 12.86
C ALA A 78 -5.44 -20.93 11.93
N THR A 79 -5.94 -22.07 12.41
CA THR A 79 -6.67 -23.03 11.58
C THR A 79 -8.00 -23.44 12.20
N TYR A 80 -9.00 -23.68 11.35
CA TYR A 80 -10.29 -24.25 11.73
C TYR A 80 -10.84 -25.16 10.63
N GLY A 81 -11.48 -26.25 11.04
CA GLY A 81 -12.04 -27.25 10.12
C GLY A 81 -11.05 -28.33 9.73
N GLU A 82 -11.55 -29.32 9.00
CA GLU A 82 -10.81 -30.49 8.53
C GLU A 82 -11.14 -30.78 7.06
N GLY A 83 -10.23 -31.41 6.33
CA GLY A 83 -10.45 -31.78 4.94
C GLY A 83 -9.24 -31.48 4.05
N ALA A 84 -9.36 -31.86 2.78
CA ALA A 84 -8.30 -31.68 1.79
C ALA A 84 -8.27 -30.26 1.25
N HIS A 85 -9.43 -29.62 1.12
CA HIS A 85 -9.56 -28.27 0.54
C HIS A 85 -9.33 -27.19 1.58
N THR A 86 -8.75 -26.07 1.15
CA THR A 86 -8.35 -24.99 2.04
C THR A 86 -8.67 -23.62 1.42
N VAL A 87 -9.31 -22.76 2.21
CA VAL A 87 -9.39 -21.31 1.93
C VAL A 87 -8.50 -20.56 2.93
N GLY A 88 -7.60 -19.73 2.40
CA GLY A 88 -6.75 -18.85 3.19
C GLY A 88 -7.35 -17.46 3.33
N LEU A 89 -7.20 -16.86 4.50
CA LEU A 89 -7.54 -15.46 4.81
C LEU A 89 -6.24 -14.76 5.19
N PHE A 90 -5.85 -13.74 4.43
CA PHE A 90 -4.54 -13.11 4.57
C PHE A 90 -4.70 -11.67 5.04
N GLY A 91 -4.23 -11.37 6.24
CA GLY A 91 -4.19 -10.05 6.81
C GLY A 91 -2.91 -9.83 7.59
N HIS A 92 -2.56 -8.58 7.90
CA HIS A 92 -1.34 -8.24 8.60
C HIS A 92 -1.56 -7.40 9.86
N THR A 93 -0.56 -7.39 10.71
CA THR A 93 -0.56 -6.70 12.00
C THR A 93 0.40 -5.52 12.04
N ASP A 94 1.38 -5.47 11.13
CA ASP A 94 2.26 -4.32 10.97
C ASP A 94 1.52 -3.12 10.38
N VAL A 95 2.08 -1.96 10.58
CA VAL A 95 1.50 -0.69 10.12
C VAL A 95 2.59 0.29 9.71
N VAL A 96 2.27 1.20 8.79
CA VAL A 96 3.15 2.31 8.42
C VAL A 96 3.40 3.28 9.60
N PRO A 97 4.47 4.08 9.56
CA PRO A 97 4.69 5.18 10.50
C PRO A 97 3.48 6.13 10.57
N VAL A 98 3.20 6.61 11.77
CA VAL A 98 1.93 7.32 12.04
C VAL A 98 1.83 8.73 11.48
N GLY A 99 2.99 9.40 11.22
CA GLY A 99 3.00 10.82 10.84
C GLY A 99 2.49 11.75 11.95
N ASP A 100 2.32 13.02 11.59
CA ASP A 100 1.81 14.05 12.47
C ASP A 100 0.35 14.41 12.14
N GLY A 101 -0.30 15.17 13.02
CA GLY A 101 -1.58 15.80 12.73
C GLY A 101 -2.81 14.97 13.07
N TRP A 102 -2.73 14.03 14.01
CA TRP A 102 -3.88 13.30 14.54
C TRP A 102 -4.76 14.26 15.36
N ASP A 103 -6.04 14.37 14.96
CA ASP A 103 -6.99 15.32 15.54
C ASP A 103 -7.94 14.67 16.57
N TYR A 104 -8.29 13.39 16.38
CA TYR A 104 -9.31 12.71 17.18
C TYR A 104 -8.75 11.98 18.40
N CYS A 105 -7.65 11.23 18.22
CA CYS A 105 -6.99 10.52 19.32
C CYS A 105 -5.54 10.23 18.94
N PRO A 106 -4.65 9.93 19.91
CA PRO A 106 -3.33 9.41 19.58
C PRO A 106 -3.41 8.12 18.75
N PRO A 107 -2.51 7.90 17.78
CA PRO A 107 -2.63 6.84 16.78
C PRO A 107 -2.76 5.42 17.34
N PHE A 108 -2.20 5.15 18.50
CA PHE A 108 -2.24 3.84 19.20
C PHE A 108 -3.08 3.85 20.49
N GLU A 109 -3.89 4.88 20.68
CA GLU A 109 -4.90 4.97 21.76
C GLU A 109 -6.30 5.04 21.13
N PRO A 110 -6.76 3.94 20.51
CA PRO A 110 -7.96 3.96 19.68
C PRO A 110 -9.21 4.37 20.45
N ALA A 111 -10.10 5.10 19.79
CA ALA A 111 -11.38 5.52 20.32
C ALA A 111 -12.51 5.17 19.34
N GLU A 112 -13.69 4.82 19.89
CA GLU A 112 -14.92 4.73 19.10
C GLU A 112 -15.59 6.11 19.06
N ILE A 113 -15.71 6.69 17.86
CA ILE A 113 -16.22 8.04 17.61
C ILE A 113 -17.27 7.96 16.51
N GLU A 114 -18.51 8.37 16.79
CA GLU A 114 -19.62 8.35 15.83
C GLU A 114 -19.82 6.98 15.13
N GLY A 115 -19.61 5.87 15.87
CA GLY A 115 -19.73 4.51 15.36
C GLY A 115 -18.55 4.04 14.51
N CYS A 116 -17.44 4.77 14.53
CA CYS A 116 -16.20 4.41 13.86
C CYS A 116 -15.08 4.21 14.89
N ILE A 117 -14.18 3.27 14.64
CA ILE A 117 -12.95 3.09 15.40
C ILE A 117 -11.86 3.91 14.72
N VAL A 118 -11.32 4.89 15.43
CA VAL A 118 -10.21 5.73 14.98
C VAL A 118 -8.91 5.20 15.60
N GLY A 119 -7.88 5.01 14.76
CA GLY A 119 -6.54 4.56 15.18
C GLY A 119 -5.76 3.94 14.03
N ARG A 120 -4.43 3.98 14.07
CA ARG A 120 -3.56 3.41 13.06
C ARG A 120 -3.72 1.88 12.98
N GLY A 121 -3.99 1.36 11.78
CA GLY A 121 -4.28 -0.04 11.52
C GLY A 121 -5.76 -0.40 11.70
N SER A 122 -6.65 0.59 11.87
CA SER A 122 -8.09 0.33 11.99
C SER A 122 -8.68 -0.16 10.67
N VAL A 123 -8.18 0.28 9.53
CA VAL A 123 -8.53 -0.17 8.18
C VAL A 123 -7.43 -1.06 7.65
N ASP A 124 -6.20 -0.62 7.72
CA ASP A 124 -5.02 -1.21 7.13
C ASP A 124 -4.01 -1.63 8.21
N ASN A 125 -3.99 -2.93 8.58
CA ASN A 125 -4.89 -4.00 8.15
C ASN A 125 -5.34 -4.87 9.34
N LYS A 126 -5.23 -4.37 10.59
CA LYS A 126 -5.63 -5.11 11.81
C LYS A 126 -7.10 -5.52 11.80
N ALA A 127 -7.94 -4.79 11.04
CA ALA A 127 -9.32 -5.18 10.80
C ALA A 127 -9.44 -6.53 10.09
N ALA A 128 -8.59 -6.86 9.13
CA ALA A 128 -8.60 -8.15 8.44
C ALA A 128 -8.29 -9.32 9.38
N VAL A 129 -7.39 -9.12 10.34
CA VAL A 129 -7.11 -10.10 11.40
C VAL A 129 -8.36 -10.38 12.23
N VAL A 130 -9.10 -9.32 12.59
CA VAL A 130 -10.34 -9.45 13.36
C VAL A 130 -11.47 -10.04 12.51
N ILE A 131 -11.58 -9.65 11.22
CA ILE A 131 -12.51 -10.29 10.27
C ILE A 131 -12.27 -11.80 10.24
N SER A 132 -11.02 -12.23 10.09
CA SER A 132 -10.65 -13.65 10.04
C SER A 132 -11.04 -14.38 11.33
N LEU A 133 -10.79 -13.78 12.48
CA LEU A 133 -11.17 -14.34 13.78
C LEU A 133 -12.68 -14.52 13.92
N TYR A 134 -13.46 -13.47 13.62
CA TYR A 134 -14.91 -13.51 13.81
C TYR A 134 -15.64 -14.33 12.74
N LEU A 135 -15.07 -14.42 11.54
CA LEU A 135 -15.49 -15.37 10.54
C LEU A 135 -15.35 -16.82 11.06
N MET A 136 -14.17 -17.19 11.56
CA MET A 136 -13.91 -18.53 12.09
C MET A 136 -14.80 -18.82 13.32
N ARG A 137 -15.03 -17.85 14.19
CA ARG A 137 -15.98 -17.97 15.31
C ARG A 137 -17.41 -18.19 14.82
N ALA A 138 -17.89 -17.40 13.87
CA ALA A 138 -19.25 -17.56 13.33
C ALA A 138 -19.45 -18.91 12.67
N VAL A 139 -18.49 -19.39 11.89
CA VAL A 139 -18.55 -20.73 11.27
C VAL A 139 -18.62 -21.81 12.35
N ARG A 140 -17.79 -21.76 13.37
CA ARG A 140 -17.76 -22.73 14.47
C ARG A 140 -19.03 -22.69 15.32
N ASP A 141 -19.39 -21.51 15.83
CA ASP A 141 -20.41 -21.34 16.87
C ASP A 141 -21.84 -21.54 16.30
N LEU A 142 -22.02 -21.22 15.01
CA LEU A 142 -23.27 -21.49 14.30
C LEU A 142 -23.31 -22.89 13.67
N GLY A 143 -22.21 -23.64 13.74
CA GLY A 143 -22.11 -24.97 13.13
C GLY A 143 -22.31 -24.94 11.61
N LEU A 144 -21.80 -23.89 10.94
CA LEU A 144 -21.93 -23.80 9.50
C LEU A 144 -21.11 -24.90 8.85
N PRO A 145 -21.73 -25.69 7.93
CA PRO A 145 -21.00 -26.74 7.26
C PRO A 145 -19.94 -26.12 6.33
N ILE A 146 -18.70 -26.57 6.46
CA ILE A 146 -17.60 -26.25 5.56
C ILE A 146 -16.98 -27.52 5.02
N GLY A 147 -16.80 -27.61 3.71
CA GLY A 147 -16.22 -28.78 3.03
C GLY A 147 -14.70 -28.88 3.14
N GLY A 148 -14.06 -28.14 4.04
CA GLY A 148 -12.61 -28.06 4.11
C GLY A 148 -12.09 -27.30 5.33
N LYS A 149 -10.92 -26.68 5.18
CA LYS A 149 -10.24 -25.89 6.21
C LYS A 149 -10.23 -24.40 5.89
N ILE A 150 -10.30 -23.60 6.93
CA ILE A 150 -10.00 -22.17 6.89
C ILE A 150 -8.65 -21.97 7.58
N VAL A 151 -7.74 -21.27 6.91
CA VAL A 151 -6.42 -20.87 7.43
C VAL A 151 -6.37 -19.35 7.47
N ALA A 152 -6.26 -18.77 8.64
CA ALA A 152 -5.95 -17.34 8.81
C ALA A 152 -4.43 -17.17 8.89
N PHE A 153 -3.89 -16.39 7.97
CA PHE A 153 -2.52 -15.91 7.97
C PHE A 153 -2.46 -14.58 8.70
N LEU A 154 -1.51 -14.45 9.62
CA LEU A 154 -1.28 -13.28 10.44
C LEU A 154 0.08 -12.72 10.08
N GLY A 155 0.10 -11.74 9.19
CA GLY A 155 1.31 -11.12 8.68
C GLY A 155 1.94 -10.13 9.64
N ALA A 156 3.21 -9.80 9.41
CA ALA A 156 3.98 -8.88 10.23
C ALA A 156 4.95 -7.98 9.45
N ALA A 157 4.91 -8.00 8.10
CA ALA A 157 5.78 -7.23 7.22
C ALA A 157 5.17 -6.87 5.86
N GLU A 158 3.85 -6.77 5.74
CA GLU A 158 3.15 -6.43 4.49
C GLU A 158 3.61 -5.09 3.95
N GLU A 159 3.57 -4.06 4.79
CA GLU A 159 3.85 -2.66 4.48
C GLU A 159 5.30 -2.38 4.03
N THR A 160 6.19 -3.34 4.20
CA THR A 160 7.62 -3.07 4.13
C THR A 160 8.45 -4.10 3.38
N GLY A 161 7.83 -4.95 2.55
CA GLY A 161 8.58 -5.87 1.68
C GLY A 161 8.07 -7.30 1.63
N MET A 162 7.06 -7.65 2.43
CA MET A 162 6.33 -8.92 2.35
C MET A 162 7.19 -10.19 2.56
N GLU A 163 8.33 -10.11 3.28
CA GLU A 163 9.19 -11.26 3.55
C GLU A 163 8.48 -12.35 4.40
N ASP A 164 7.43 -11.99 5.12
CA ASP A 164 6.57 -12.87 5.89
C ASP A 164 5.73 -13.81 5.01
N ILE A 165 5.08 -13.27 3.95
CA ILE A 165 4.34 -14.11 3.01
C ILE A 165 5.28 -14.95 2.15
N GLU A 166 6.46 -14.45 1.80
CA GLU A 166 7.48 -15.25 1.12
C GLU A 166 7.91 -16.46 1.95
N ALA A 167 8.10 -16.26 3.27
CA ALA A 167 8.40 -17.35 4.19
C ALA A 167 7.26 -18.37 4.24
N PHE A 168 6.00 -17.88 4.35
CA PHE A 168 4.83 -18.76 4.35
C PHE A 168 4.74 -19.63 3.09
N VAL A 169 4.91 -19.03 1.93
CA VAL A 169 4.83 -19.73 0.62
C VAL A 169 5.91 -20.81 0.47
N LYS A 170 7.08 -20.59 1.07
CA LYS A 170 8.19 -21.57 1.07
C LYS A 170 7.94 -22.74 2.03
N GLU A 171 7.24 -22.51 3.14
CA GLU A 171 7.10 -23.44 4.26
C GLU A 171 5.77 -24.21 4.26
N ASN A 172 4.74 -23.70 3.58
CA ASN A 172 3.40 -24.27 3.65
C ASN A 172 2.83 -24.58 2.26
N PRO A 173 1.91 -25.57 2.16
CA PRO A 173 1.12 -25.72 0.95
C PRO A 173 0.22 -24.49 0.73
N MET A 174 0.13 -24.07 -0.53
CA MET A 174 -0.78 -22.97 -0.91
C MET A 174 -2.24 -23.40 -0.69
N PRO A 175 -3.10 -22.52 -0.15
CA PRO A 175 -4.54 -22.74 -0.16
C PRO A 175 -5.09 -22.90 -1.58
N ASP A 176 -6.22 -23.59 -1.73
CA ASP A 176 -6.91 -23.72 -3.02
C ASP A 176 -7.41 -22.34 -3.49
N PHE A 177 -7.91 -21.52 -2.56
CA PHE A 177 -8.25 -20.11 -2.77
C PHE A 177 -7.75 -19.25 -1.62
N SER A 178 -7.43 -17.98 -1.94
CA SER A 178 -6.95 -17.01 -0.97
C SER A 178 -7.75 -15.70 -1.05
N ILE A 179 -8.20 -15.22 0.09
CA ILE A 179 -8.90 -13.92 0.24
C ILE A 179 -8.00 -12.99 1.05
N THR A 180 -7.70 -11.83 0.50
CA THR A 180 -6.93 -10.79 1.18
C THR A 180 -7.84 -9.59 1.44
N PRO A 181 -8.34 -9.39 2.66
CA PRO A 181 -9.14 -8.20 2.99
C PRO A 181 -8.22 -6.99 3.19
N ASP A 182 -7.72 -6.44 2.09
CA ASP A 182 -6.71 -5.38 2.07
C ASP A 182 -6.83 -4.50 0.82
N ASN A 183 -8.05 -4.26 0.42
CA ASN A 183 -8.39 -3.49 -0.78
C ASN A 183 -9.82 -2.96 -0.65
N ASP A 184 -10.47 -2.66 -1.77
CA ASP A 184 -11.85 -2.20 -1.84
C ASP A 184 -12.85 -3.30 -2.24
N TYR A 185 -14.14 -2.99 -2.15
CA TYR A 185 -15.22 -3.78 -2.73
C TYR A 185 -15.58 -3.28 -4.15
N PRO A 186 -16.16 -4.14 -5.04
CA PRO A 186 -16.70 -5.50 -4.79
C PRO A 186 -15.64 -6.58 -4.62
N VAL A 187 -14.66 -6.69 -5.52
CA VAL A 187 -13.54 -7.62 -5.47
C VAL A 187 -12.48 -7.20 -6.48
N SER A 188 -11.24 -7.18 -6.09
CA SER A 188 -10.11 -7.04 -7.00
C SER A 188 -9.65 -8.42 -7.47
N LEU A 189 -9.61 -8.63 -8.78
CA LEU A 189 -9.15 -9.86 -9.43
C LEU A 189 -7.71 -9.77 -9.95
N GLY A 190 -6.98 -8.73 -9.58
CA GLY A 190 -5.59 -8.57 -9.97
C GLY A 190 -5.01 -7.24 -9.51
N GLU A 191 -3.70 -7.17 -9.58
CA GLU A 191 -2.90 -6.05 -9.13
C GLU A 191 -1.86 -5.68 -10.17
N LYS A 192 -1.57 -4.37 -10.30
CA LYS A 192 -0.47 -3.90 -11.15
C LYS A 192 0.87 -4.43 -10.64
N GLY A 193 1.79 -4.68 -11.56
CA GLY A 193 3.21 -4.81 -11.23
C GLY A 193 3.75 -3.52 -10.65
N ILE A 194 4.67 -3.65 -9.71
CA ILE A 194 5.30 -2.55 -8.99
C ILE A 194 6.80 -2.66 -9.17
N CYS A 195 7.39 -1.71 -9.89
CA CYS A 195 8.84 -1.62 -10.02
C CYS A 195 9.33 -0.36 -9.33
N ARG A 196 10.12 -0.53 -8.28
CA ARG A 196 10.74 0.56 -7.51
C ARG A 196 12.23 0.55 -7.74
N PHE A 197 12.80 1.69 -8.10
CA PHE A 197 14.22 1.76 -8.33
C PHE A 197 14.80 3.13 -7.98
N PHE A 198 16.09 3.14 -7.65
CA PHE A 198 16.90 4.36 -7.52
C PHE A 198 17.88 4.45 -8.68
N VAL A 199 18.05 5.66 -9.18
CA VAL A 199 19.06 5.99 -10.20
C VAL A 199 19.96 7.10 -9.70
N ARG A 200 21.22 7.12 -10.15
CA ARG A 200 22.24 8.12 -9.78
C ARG A 200 22.90 8.69 -11.02
N SER A 201 23.09 10.01 -11.06
CA SER A 201 23.83 10.65 -12.14
C SER A 201 25.30 10.19 -12.16
N ARG A 202 25.87 10.02 -13.35
CA ARG A 202 27.31 9.70 -13.49
C ARG A 202 28.17 10.89 -13.16
N GLU A 203 27.73 12.09 -13.55
CA GLU A 203 28.40 13.36 -13.29
C GLU A 203 27.96 13.91 -11.91
N ALA A 204 28.87 14.62 -11.22
CA ALA A 204 28.56 15.33 -10.00
C ALA A 204 28.23 16.79 -10.29
N PHE A 205 27.43 17.42 -9.44
CA PHE A 205 27.17 18.84 -9.48
C PHE A 205 28.43 19.67 -9.18
N SER A 206 28.51 20.85 -9.78
CA SER A 206 29.57 21.85 -9.54
C SER A 206 29.09 23.06 -8.76
N ASP A 207 27.91 23.58 -9.07
CA ASP A 207 27.33 24.79 -8.48
C ASP A 207 26.21 24.47 -7.48
N ILE A 208 25.52 23.33 -7.69
CA ILE A 208 24.49 22.82 -6.80
C ILE A 208 25.16 22.02 -5.68
N LEU A 209 24.93 22.44 -4.43
CA LEU A 209 25.48 21.79 -3.25
C LEU A 209 24.60 20.64 -2.74
N SER A 210 23.28 20.81 -2.89
CA SER A 210 22.29 19.81 -2.46
C SER A 210 21.02 19.91 -3.27
N PHE A 211 20.33 18.75 -3.43
CA PHE A 211 19.03 18.63 -4.06
C PHE A 211 18.27 17.56 -3.29
N GLU A 212 17.35 17.97 -2.39
CA GLU A 212 16.80 17.11 -1.35
C GLU A 212 15.28 17.23 -1.26
N GLY A 213 14.56 16.08 -1.24
CA GLY A 213 13.11 16.05 -1.04
C GLY A 213 12.53 14.65 -1.02
N GLY A 214 11.38 14.54 -0.35
CA GLY A 214 10.59 13.32 -0.28
C GLY A 214 11.10 12.25 0.67
N LEU A 215 10.20 11.37 1.09
CA LEU A 215 10.46 10.29 2.04
C LEU A 215 9.87 8.95 1.59
N ALA A 216 9.00 8.94 0.57
CA ALA A 216 8.30 7.75 0.12
C ALA A 216 8.35 7.59 -1.40
N PHE A 217 8.44 6.36 -1.87
CA PHE A 217 8.48 6.03 -3.29
C PHE A 217 7.14 6.28 -4.00
N ASN A 218 6.05 5.92 -3.34
CA ASN A 218 4.72 5.78 -3.91
C ASN A 218 3.89 7.06 -3.98
N VAL A 219 4.53 8.21 -3.88
CA VAL A 219 3.89 9.53 -3.99
C VAL A 219 4.69 10.44 -4.92
N VAL A 220 4.01 11.36 -5.61
CA VAL A 220 4.68 12.42 -6.36
C VAL A 220 5.31 13.40 -5.41
N LEU A 221 6.58 13.70 -5.60
CA LEU A 221 7.36 14.62 -4.79
C LEU A 221 6.75 16.04 -4.85
N ASP A 222 6.19 16.51 -3.75
CA ASP A 222 5.52 17.81 -3.65
C ASP A 222 6.40 18.93 -3.11
N LYS A 223 7.56 18.60 -2.54
CA LYS A 223 8.48 19.59 -2.00
C LYS A 223 9.93 19.20 -2.17
N VAL A 224 10.73 20.11 -2.70
CA VAL A 224 12.17 19.94 -2.85
C VAL A 224 12.93 21.16 -2.40
N LYS A 225 14.13 20.95 -1.87
CA LYS A 225 15.08 22.00 -1.48
C LYS A 225 16.35 21.86 -2.31
N VAL A 226 16.81 22.94 -2.92
CA VAL A 226 18.05 23.00 -3.70
C VAL A 226 18.97 24.03 -3.06
N GLY A 227 20.15 23.62 -2.64
CA GLY A 227 21.18 24.45 -2.03
C GLY A 227 22.23 24.89 -3.06
N VAL A 228 22.54 26.20 -3.10
CA VAL A 228 23.64 26.76 -3.89
C VAL A 228 24.46 27.74 -3.01
N ARG A 229 25.70 28.06 -3.39
CA ARG A 229 26.46 29.07 -2.64
C ARG A 229 25.75 30.41 -2.66
N ALA A 230 25.56 31.04 -1.49
CA ALA A 230 24.78 32.26 -1.33
C ALA A 230 25.41 33.48 -2.03
N ASP A 231 26.72 33.48 -2.21
CA ASP A 231 27.51 34.57 -2.86
C ASP A 231 27.67 34.34 -4.39
N SER A 232 27.05 33.31 -4.96
CA SER A 232 27.16 33.01 -6.39
C SER A 232 26.23 33.86 -7.26
N ASP A 233 26.59 34.05 -8.51
CA ASP A 233 25.72 34.69 -9.51
C ASP A 233 24.42 33.91 -9.70
N LEU A 234 24.49 32.59 -9.61
CA LEU A 234 23.35 31.71 -9.65
C LEU A 234 22.36 31.99 -8.50
N ALA A 235 22.84 32.22 -7.28
CA ALA A 235 21.98 32.54 -6.14
C ALA A 235 21.23 33.88 -6.34
N HIS A 236 21.89 34.86 -6.91
CA HIS A 236 21.28 36.15 -7.25
C HIS A 236 20.22 35.99 -8.36
N ALA A 237 20.52 35.20 -9.39
CA ALA A 237 19.60 34.89 -10.48
C ALA A 237 18.36 34.16 -9.99
N ILE A 238 18.52 33.13 -9.15
CA ILE A 238 17.40 32.40 -8.51
C ILE A 238 16.49 33.38 -7.76
N THR A 239 17.08 34.24 -6.89
CA THR A 239 16.31 35.20 -6.09
C THR A 239 15.54 36.18 -6.96
N GLY A 240 16.10 36.56 -8.11
CA GLY A 240 15.44 37.41 -9.09
C GLY A 240 14.26 36.71 -9.80
N ALA A 241 14.48 35.49 -10.25
CA ALA A 241 13.55 34.72 -11.09
C ALA A 241 12.28 34.29 -10.36
N ILE A 242 12.34 34.03 -9.04
CA ILE A 242 11.18 33.56 -8.27
C ILE A 242 10.20 34.65 -7.84
N LYS A 243 10.53 35.94 -8.06
CA LYS A 243 9.67 37.05 -7.63
C LYS A 243 8.28 36.98 -8.20
N GLY A 244 7.29 36.92 -7.28
CA GLY A 244 5.87 36.82 -7.65
C GLY A 244 5.38 35.40 -8.00
N ASN A 245 6.22 34.38 -7.87
CA ASN A 245 5.83 33.01 -8.08
C ASN A 245 5.71 32.26 -6.74
N ALA A 246 4.46 31.98 -6.31
CA ALA A 246 4.16 31.36 -5.03
C ALA A 246 4.63 29.90 -4.92
N ALA A 247 4.96 29.23 -6.04
CA ALA A 247 5.51 27.87 -6.03
C ALA A 247 6.95 27.81 -5.53
N PHE A 248 7.62 28.94 -5.37
CA PHE A 248 9.02 29.00 -4.94
C PHE A 248 9.24 29.93 -3.78
N SER A 249 10.20 29.59 -2.94
CA SER A 249 10.72 30.46 -1.89
C SER A 249 12.22 30.27 -1.73
N VAL A 250 12.89 31.21 -1.14
CA VAL A 250 14.33 31.11 -0.80
C VAL A 250 14.57 31.51 0.66
N ALA A 251 15.56 30.83 1.23
CA ALA A 251 16.14 31.20 2.54
C ALA A 251 17.65 31.14 2.43
N ALA A 252 18.34 32.06 3.08
CA ALA A 252 19.80 32.10 3.15
C ALA A 252 20.27 31.85 4.58
N GLY A 253 21.31 31.04 4.74
CA GLY A 253 21.95 30.72 6.01
C GLY A 253 23.25 29.95 5.80
N ASP A 254 24.24 30.16 6.66
CA ASP A 254 25.53 29.43 6.65
C ASP A 254 26.25 29.41 5.29
N GLY A 255 26.16 30.50 4.53
CA GLY A 255 26.78 30.61 3.20
C GLY A 255 26.04 29.88 2.09
N VAL A 256 24.85 29.34 2.35
CA VAL A 256 24.00 28.64 1.38
C VAL A 256 22.71 29.41 1.15
N LEU A 257 22.33 29.58 -0.11
CA LEU A 257 20.96 29.92 -0.50
C LEU A 257 20.19 28.63 -0.79
N THR A 258 19.12 28.41 -0.07
CA THR A 258 18.22 27.29 -0.27
C THR A 258 16.98 27.72 -1.05
N LEU A 259 16.84 27.27 -2.29
CA LEU A 259 15.61 27.35 -3.08
C LEU A 259 14.68 26.22 -2.64
N THR A 260 13.45 26.55 -2.28
CA THR A 260 12.38 25.55 -2.07
C THR A 260 11.38 25.67 -3.20
N ALA A 261 11.08 24.54 -3.87
CA ALA A 261 9.97 24.42 -4.82
C ALA A 261 8.84 23.59 -4.20
N GLN A 262 7.60 24.04 -4.42
CA GLN A 262 6.38 23.40 -3.93
C GLN A 262 5.54 22.97 -5.13
N GLY A 263 5.27 21.66 -5.23
CA GLY A 263 4.42 21.01 -6.21
C GLY A 263 3.08 20.60 -5.63
N VAL A 264 2.49 19.53 -6.24
CA VAL A 264 1.21 18.95 -5.83
C VAL A 264 1.38 17.44 -5.79
N THR A 265 1.20 16.83 -4.62
CA THR A 265 1.33 15.39 -4.43
C THR A 265 0.15 14.62 -5.02
N ALA A 266 0.39 13.36 -5.37
CA ALA A 266 -0.62 12.35 -5.69
C ALA A 266 -0.03 10.96 -5.46
N HIS A 267 -0.87 9.96 -5.25
CA HIS A 267 -0.44 8.57 -5.14
C HIS A 267 0.08 8.04 -6.49
N ALA A 268 1.08 7.16 -6.48
CA ALA A 268 1.71 6.61 -7.67
C ALA A 268 0.74 5.89 -8.62
N SER A 269 -0.32 5.27 -8.10
CA SER A 269 -1.33 4.60 -8.93
C SER A 269 -2.26 5.57 -9.65
N MET A 270 -2.39 6.81 -9.19
CA MET A 270 -3.28 7.85 -9.74
C MET A 270 -2.61 9.23 -9.78
N PRO A 271 -1.50 9.40 -10.53
CA PRO A 271 -0.69 10.62 -10.51
C PRO A 271 -1.30 11.80 -11.30
N LYS A 272 -2.50 11.66 -11.83
CA LYS A 272 -3.17 12.68 -12.64
C LYS A 272 -3.29 14.00 -11.87
N ASN A 273 -2.96 15.11 -12.53
CA ASN A 273 -2.99 16.46 -11.98
C ASN A 273 -1.96 16.73 -10.86
N SER A 274 -1.02 15.85 -10.62
CA SER A 274 0.10 16.11 -9.73
C SER A 274 1.14 17.03 -10.40
N VAL A 275 1.99 17.63 -9.57
CA VAL A 275 3.10 18.48 -10.03
C VAL A 275 4.35 18.12 -9.24
N ASN A 276 5.34 17.54 -9.91
CA ASN A 276 6.58 17.15 -9.28
C ASN A 276 7.45 18.37 -8.96
N ALA A 277 7.80 18.56 -7.69
CA ALA A 277 8.59 19.70 -7.23
C ALA A 277 10.03 19.68 -7.78
N ALA A 278 10.63 18.51 -8.02
CA ALA A 278 11.96 18.43 -8.63
C ALA A 278 11.94 18.88 -10.09
N ASP A 279 10.90 18.53 -10.84
CA ASP A 279 10.71 19.01 -12.23
C ASP A 279 10.54 20.54 -12.26
N LEU A 280 9.75 21.10 -11.33
CA LEU A 280 9.64 22.57 -11.19
C LEU A 280 10.98 23.24 -10.92
N ALA A 281 11.76 22.69 -9.98
CA ALA A 281 13.09 23.22 -9.67
C ALA A 281 14.04 23.09 -10.86
N CYS A 282 14.05 21.96 -11.57
CA CYS A 282 14.85 21.77 -12.80
C CYS A 282 14.50 22.81 -13.87
N LYS A 283 13.21 23.00 -14.16
CA LYS A 283 12.74 23.99 -15.14
C LYS A 283 13.15 25.41 -14.81
N LEU A 284 13.04 25.82 -13.52
CA LEU A 284 13.50 27.11 -13.07
C LEU A 284 15.01 27.28 -13.29
N LEU A 285 15.82 26.34 -12.76
CA LEU A 285 17.27 26.41 -12.84
C LEU A 285 17.78 26.38 -14.29
N LEU A 286 17.20 25.55 -15.15
CA LEU A 286 17.53 25.47 -16.57
C LEU A 286 17.23 26.77 -17.34
N SER A 287 16.32 27.62 -16.84
CA SER A 287 16.01 28.90 -17.45
C SER A 287 17.04 29.98 -17.14
N LEU A 288 17.95 29.74 -16.18
CA LEU A 288 18.92 30.73 -15.70
C LEU A 288 20.25 30.65 -16.49
N PRO A 289 20.69 31.69 -17.15
CA PRO A 289 21.99 31.70 -17.86
C PRO A 289 23.19 31.43 -16.94
N GLU A 290 23.09 31.78 -15.68
CA GLU A 290 24.14 31.65 -14.64
C GLU A 290 24.38 30.22 -14.19
N LEU A 291 23.51 29.28 -14.56
CA LEU A 291 23.70 27.85 -14.27
C LEU A 291 24.86 27.29 -15.11
N GLY A 292 25.86 26.74 -14.45
CA GLY A 292 27.01 26.11 -15.11
C GLY A 292 26.65 24.98 -16.07
N GLU A 293 27.43 24.83 -17.14
CA GLU A 293 27.18 23.86 -18.19
C GLU A 293 27.15 22.39 -17.71
N GLY A 294 27.94 22.05 -16.69
CA GLY A 294 27.93 20.72 -16.05
C GLY A 294 26.57 20.41 -15.41
N ASP A 295 26.12 21.30 -14.54
CA ASP A 295 24.87 21.15 -13.81
C ASP A 295 23.66 21.26 -14.76
N ARG A 296 23.76 22.11 -15.80
CA ARG A 296 22.75 22.21 -16.86
C ARG A 296 22.53 20.87 -17.56
N ARG A 297 23.63 20.16 -17.90
CA ARG A 297 23.52 18.82 -18.54
C ARG A 297 22.85 17.83 -17.60
N ILE A 298 23.20 17.81 -16.32
CA ILE A 298 22.60 16.90 -15.32
C ILE A 298 21.12 17.21 -15.18
N LEU A 299 20.76 18.48 -14.94
CA LEU A 299 19.36 18.89 -14.73
C LEU A 299 18.48 18.68 -15.97
N SER A 300 19.04 18.87 -17.18
CA SER A 300 18.31 18.55 -18.40
C SER A 300 17.92 17.07 -18.47
N ARG A 301 18.86 16.17 -18.14
CA ARG A 301 18.60 14.73 -18.08
C ARG A 301 17.63 14.34 -16.96
N VAL A 302 17.69 15.04 -15.82
CA VAL A 302 16.68 14.88 -14.74
C VAL A 302 15.31 15.30 -15.24
N ALA A 303 15.19 16.45 -15.90
CA ALA A 303 13.93 16.89 -16.48
C ALA A 303 13.39 15.90 -17.53
N ASP A 304 14.26 15.30 -18.35
CA ASP A 304 13.87 14.24 -19.30
C ASP A 304 13.30 13.00 -18.57
N LEU A 305 13.91 12.58 -17.44
CA LEU A 305 13.43 11.44 -16.64
C LEU A 305 12.13 11.74 -15.89
N LEU A 306 11.83 13.02 -15.60
CA LEU A 306 10.62 13.46 -14.93
C LEU A 306 9.52 13.92 -15.91
N ALA A 307 9.75 13.82 -17.20
CA ALA A 307 8.81 14.27 -18.23
C ALA A 307 7.62 13.33 -18.38
N GLY A 308 6.52 13.66 -17.72
CA GLY A 308 5.31 12.85 -17.74
C GLY A 308 5.18 11.91 -16.55
N VAL A 309 4.02 11.25 -16.45
CA VAL A 309 3.65 10.35 -15.36
C VAL A 309 3.06 9.03 -15.85
N TYR A 310 3.11 8.76 -17.15
CA TYR A 310 2.53 7.57 -17.78
C TYR A 310 3.56 6.73 -18.54
N GLY A 311 4.80 6.68 -18.03
CA GLY A 311 5.88 5.86 -18.58
C GLY A 311 6.61 6.46 -19.79
N GLU A 312 6.30 7.70 -20.16
CA GLU A 312 6.87 8.38 -21.34
C GLU A 312 8.41 8.41 -21.32
N PRO A 313 9.09 8.77 -20.21
CA PRO A 313 10.55 8.83 -20.18
C PRO A 313 11.25 7.49 -20.48
N PHE A 314 10.57 6.40 -20.15
CA PHE A 314 11.09 5.03 -20.28
C PHE A 314 10.59 4.31 -21.54
N ASP A 315 9.89 5.00 -22.45
CA ASP A 315 9.29 4.40 -23.64
C ASP A 315 8.38 3.19 -23.31
N LEU A 316 7.63 3.32 -22.20
CA LEU A 316 6.72 2.33 -21.63
C LEU A 316 5.30 2.85 -21.50
N SER A 317 4.93 3.90 -22.26
CA SER A 317 3.54 4.36 -22.31
C SER A 317 2.69 3.27 -22.95
N ARG A 318 1.99 2.53 -22.10
CA ARG A 318 1.06 1.45 -22.50
C ARG A 318 -0.23 1.63 -21.74
N ASP A 319 -1.32 1.30 -22.39
CA ASP A 319 -2.65 1.23 -21.79
C ASP A 319 -3.06 -0.24 -21.73
N ASP A 320 -3.33 -0.71 -20.52
CA ASP A 320 -3.78 -2.07 -20.28
C ASP A 320 -5.32 -2.06 -20.22
N PRO A 321 -6.03 -2.98 -20.91
CA PRO A 321 -7.48 -2.99 -20.96
C PRO A 321 -8.15 -3.21 -19.60
N TYR A 322 -7.43 -3.73 -18.62
CA TYR A 322 -7.91 -4.02 -17.27
C TYR A 322 -7.40 -3.02 -16.25
N PHE A 323 -6.12 -2.70 -16.32
CA PHE A 323 -5.43 -1.86 -15.33
C PHE A 323 -5.32 -0.39 -15.74
N GLY A 324 -5.72 -0.03 -16.98
CA GLY A 324 -5.49 1.31 -17.51
C GLY A 324 -4.02 1.60 -17.76
N PRO A 325 -3.62 2.88 -17.81
CA PRO A 325 -2.27 3.26 -18.20
C PRO A 325 -1.20 2.82 -17.20
N VAL A 326 0.00 2.58 -17.72
CA VAL A 326 1.22 2.59 -16.91
C VAL A 326 1.33 3.92 -16.17
N THR A 327 1.83 3.92 -14.93
CA THR A 327 2.12 5.15 -14.20
C THR A 327 3.55 5.16 -13.70
N THR A 328 4.17 6.34 -13.63
CA THR A 328 5.55 6.53 -13.17
C THR A 328 5.63 7.79 -12.34
N VAL A 329 6.09 7.69 -11.10
CA VAL A 329 6.32 8.85 -10.24
C VAL A 329 7.71 8.84 -9.66
N ASN A 330 8.24 10.04 -9.40
CA ASN A 330 9.42 10.26 -8.58
C ASN A 330 8.97 10.78 -7.22
N GLY A 331 9.31 10.04 -6.17
CA GLY A 331 8.89 10.36 -4.81
C GLY A 331 10.03 10.89 -3.93
N ILE A 332 11.28 10.53 -4.23
CA ILE A 332 12.45 10.90 -3.44
C ILE A 332 13.54 11.44 -4.36
N VAL A 333 14.16 12.53 -3.95
CA VAL A 333 15.38 13.04 -4.54
C VAL A 333 16.39 13.36 -3.44
N ARG A 334 17.65 13.02 -3.66
CA ARG A 334 18.74 13.35 -2.73
C ARG A 334 20.07 13.52 -3.45
N THR A 335 21.00 14.17 -2.80
CA THR A 335 22.37 14.30 -3.24
C THR A 335 23.27 13.38 -2.43
N ALA A 336 23.98 12.48 -3.11
CA ALA A 336 24.96 11.59 -2.51
C ALA A 336 26.31 11.75 -3.23
N GLU A 337 27.37 12.09 -2.52
CA GLU A 337 28.71 12.29 -3.05
C GLU A 337 28.74 13.34 -4.20
N GLY A 338 27.95 14.42 -4.08
CA GLY A 338 27.79 15.46 -5.09
C GLY A 338 26.97 15.05 -6.33
N LYS A 339 26.43 13.83 -6.37
CA LYS A 339 25.61 13.32 -7.46
C LYS A 339 24.15 13.31 -7.05
N ILE A 340 23.25 13.54 -8.00
CA ILE A 340 21.81 13.43 -7.75
C ILE A 340 21.35 11.98 -7.85
N GLU A 341 20.54 11.55 -6.89
CA GLU A 341 19.78 10.30 -6.89
C GLU A 341 18.28 10.60 -6.96
N LEU A 342 17.58 9.82 -7.77
CA LEU A 342 16.14 9.88 -7.96
C LEU A 342 15.53 8.51 -7.70
N SER A 343 14.44 8.45 -6.94
CA SER A 343 13.62 7.24 -6.86
C SER A 343 12.53 7.26 -7.93
N PHE A 344 12.09 6.08 -8.35
CA PHE A 344 10.91 5.90 -9.19
C PHE A 344 10.03 4.78 -8.64
N ASP A 345 8.72 5.00 -8.65
CA ASP A 345 7.69 3.97 -8.47
C ASP A 345 6.93 3.84 -9.81
N PHE A 346 7.06 2.68 -10.42
CA PHE A 346 6.52 2.36 -11.73
C PHE A 346 5.42 1.30 -11.57
N ARG A 347 4.20 1.61 -12.03
CA ARG A 347 3.06 0.70 -11.96
C ARG A 347 2.60 0.30 -13.35
N TYR A 348 2.54 -0.99 -13.64
CA TYR A 348 2.24 -1.51 -14.97
C TYR A 348 1.25 -2.68 -14.93
N GLY A 349 0.42 -2.80 -15.96
CA GLY A 349 -0.50 -3.92 -16.13
C GLY A 349 0.19 -5.18 -16.64
N THR A 350 -0.51 -6.29 -16.60
CA THR A 350 0.02 -7.62 -17.03
C THR A 350 0.31 -7.75 -18.52
N ALA A 351 -0.09 -6.77 -19.33
CA ALA A 351 0.30 -6.69 -20.75
C ALA A 351 1.76 -6.31 -20.97
N VAL A 352 2.48 -5.84 -19.93
CA VAL A 352 3.90 -5.50 -19.98
C VAL A 352 4.65 -6.50 -19.09
N PRO A 353 5.50 -7.38 -19.65
CA PRO A 353 6.32 -8.28 -18.84
C PRO A 353 7.34 -7.52 -17.98
N ALA A 354 7.61 -8.02 -16.76
CA ALA A 354 8.62 -7.45 -15.87
C ALA A 354 9.98 -7.26 -16.54
N SER A 355 10.41 -8.24 -17.33
CA SER A 355 11.68 -8.17 -18.10
C SER A 355 11.71 -7.05 -19.14
N GLU A 356 10.56 -6.67 -19.72
CA GLU A 356 10.48 -5.52 -20.62
C GLU A 356 10.64 -4.21 -19.85
N VAL A 357 10.05 -4.10 -18.66
CA VAL A 357 10.20 -2.94 -17.78
C VAL A 357 11.68 -2.73 -17.43
N GLU A 358 12.35 -3.76 -16.95
CA GLU A 358 13.78 -3.71 -16.59
C GLU A 358 14.66 -3.32 -17.77
N ARG A 359 14.48 -3.97 -18.90
CA ARG A 359 15.23 -3.65 -20.12
C ARG A 359 15.05 -2.20 -20.56
N LYS A 360 13.84 -1.67 -20.50
CA LYS A 360 13.53 -0.29 -20.87
C LYS A 360 14.11 0.72 -19.90
N ILE A 361 14.15 0.40 -18.60
CA ILE A 361 14.85 1.19 -17.60
C ILE A 361 16.34 1.26 -17.96
N ASP A 362 17.01 0.12 -18.18
CA ASP A 362 18.43 0.07 -18.52
C ASP A 362 18.76 0.85 -19.81
N GLU A 363 17.96 0.68 -20.87
CA GLU A 363 18.11 1.41 -22.13
C GLU A 363 18.03 2.93 -21.93
N THR A 364 17.05 3.37 -21.11
CA THR A 364 16.86 4.79 -20.80
C THR A 364 18.01 5.35 -20.01
N LEU A 365 18.42 4.66 -18.94
CA LEU A 365 19.53 5.10 -18.09
C LEU A 365 20.85 5.19 -18.85
N ALA A 366 21.13 4.23 -19.73
CA ALA A 366 22.31 4.27 -20.61
C ALA A 366 22.30 5.52 -21.51
N ARG A 367 21.15 5.89 -22.05
CA ARG A 367 20.95 7.06 -22.92
C ARG A 367 21.13 8.37 -22.18
N VAL A 368 20.58 8.49 -20.96
CA VAL A 368 20.63 9.74 -20.18
C VAL A 368 21.85 9.86 -19.27
N GLY A 369 22.73 8.84 -19.22
CA GLY A 369 23.97 8.90 -18.42
C GLY A 369 23.74 8.82 -16.91
N PHE A 370 22.80 7.99 -16.50
CA PHE A 370 22.55 7.58 -15.13
C PHE A 370 22.93 6.12 -14.93
N ASP A 371 23.18 5.73 -13.70
CA ASP A 371 23.40 4.36 -13.27
C ASP A 371 22.25 3.90 -12.39
N LEU A 372 21.86 2.65 -12.52
CA LEU A 372 20.92 1.99 -11.61
C LEU A 372 21.61 1.73 -10.27
N VAL A 373 20.99 2.17 -9.16
CA VAL A 373 21.51 1.97 -7.79
C VAL A 373 20.86 0.76 -7.14
N SER A 374 19.55 0.66 -7.27
CA SER A 374 18.76 -0.47 -6.79
C SER A 374 17.52 -0.63 -7.65
N LEU A 375 17.04 -1.86 -7.78
CA LEU A 375 15.77 -2.17 -8.44
C LEU A 375 15.11 -3.31 -7.69
N ASP A 376 13.82 -3.12 -7.41
CA ASP A 376 12.89 -4.11 -6.91
C ASP A 376 11.70 -4.12 -7.87
N ASN A 377 11.40 -5.28 -8.47
CA ASN A 377 10.39 -5.42 -9.52
C ASN A 377 9.49 -6.61 -9.22
N ASP A 378 8.33 -6.32 -8.71
CA ASP A 378 7.33 -7.30 -8.35
C ASP A 378 6.22 -7.32 -9.41
N GLU A 379 6.12 -8.45 -10.13
CA GLU A 379 5.24 -8.59 -11.29
C GLU A 379 3.77 -8.61 -10.86
N GLY A 380 2.93 -7.91 -11.61
CA GLY A 380 1.49 -7.91 -11.41
C GLY A 380 0.84 -9.24 -11.77
N PHE A 381 -0.37 -9.47 -11.29
CA PHE A 381 -1.15 -10.63 -11.64
C PHE A 381 -2.59 -10.28 -12.00
N ARG A 382 -3.26 -11.18 -12.70
CA ARG A 382 -4.67 -11.09 -13.02
C ARG A 382 -5.33 -12.47 -13.05
N LEU A 383 -6.41 -12.63 -12.34
CA LEU A 383 -7.32 -13.76 -12.53
C LEU A 383 -8.23 -13.50 -13.74
N PRO A 384 -8.52 -14.51 -14.56
CA PRO A 384 -9.50 -14.38 -15.63
C PRO A 384 -10.91 -14.05 -15.10
N ASP A 385 -11.67 -13.22 -15.83
CA ASP A 385 -13.03 -12.82 -15.42
C ASP A 385 -14.01 -14.01 -15.44
N ASP A 386 -13.69 -15.06 -16.18
CA ASP A 386 -14.47 -16.28 -16.31
C ASP A 386 -14.05 -17.39 -15.33
N GLU A 387 -13.04 -17.12 -14.47
CA GLU A 387 -12.65 -18.03 -13.40
C GLU A 387 -13.85 -18.34 -12.49
N PRO A 388 -14.16 -19.61 -12.22
CA PRO A 388 -15.32 -19.99 -11.39
C PRO A 388 -15.33 -19.33 -10.01
N ALA A 389 -14.18 -19.22 -9.36
CA ALA A 389 -14.06 -18.53 -8.08
C ALA A 389 -14.42 -17.05 -8.17
N ALA A 390 -13.96 -16.33 -9.22
CA ALA A 390 -14.29 -14.94 -9.46
C ALA A 390 -15.80 -14.74 -9.64
N LYS A 391 -16.45 -15.61 -10.40
CA LYS A 391 -17.92 -15.62 -10.56
C LYS A 391 -18.62 -15.83 -9.23
N THR A 392 -18.17 -16.80 -8.45
CA THR A 392 -18.75 -17.13 -7.13
C THR A 392 -18.69 -15.92 -6.20
N VAL A 393 -17.53 -15.26 -6.05
CA VAL A 393 -17.39 -14.15 -5.12
C VAL A 393 -18.18 -12.92 -5.55
N ILE A 394 -18.25 -12.61 -6.85
CA ILE A 394 -19.05 -11.45 -7.32
C ILE A 394 -20.56 -11.70 -7.20
N GLU A 395 -21.02 -12.95 -7.41
CA GLU A 395 -22.41 -13.33 -7.21
C GLU A 395 -22.83 -13.24 -5.74
N ILE A 396 -21.94 -13.65 -4.81
CA ILE A 396 -22.14 -13.50 -3.38
C ILE A 396 -22.26 -11.99 -3.03
N TYR A 397 -21.36 -11.16 -3.54
CA TYR A 397 -21.42 -9.72 -3.32
C TYR A 397 -22.76 -9.12 -3.79
N ARG A 398 -23.18 -9.43 -5.04
CA ARG A 398 -24.46 -8.98 -5.60
C ARG A 398 -25.66 -9.45 -4.77
N SER A 399 -25.63 -10.69 -4.31
CA SER A 399 -26.70 -11.27 -3.50
C SER A 399 -26.85 -10.58 -2.14
N LEU A 400 -25.74 -10.26 -1.47
CA LEU A 400 -25.75 -9.68 -0.13
C LEU A 400 -25.96 -8.18 -0.11
N THR A 401 -25.48 -7.46 -1.13
CA THR A 401 -25.62 -5.99 -1.24
C THR A 401 -26.85 -5.55 -2.03
N GLY A 402 -27.37 -6.40 -2.91
CA GLY A 402 -28.41 -6.06 -3.87
C GLY A 402 -27.89 -5.31 -5.11
N ASP A 403 -26.60 -4.96 -5.19
CA ASP A 403 -26.00 -4.30 -6.34
C ASP A 403 -25.76 -5.28 -7.49
N GLN A 404 -26.76 -5.45 -8.33
CA GLN A 404 -26.70 -6.34 -9.49
C GLN A 404 -25.73 -5.86 -10.59
N ASN A 405 -25.29 -4.61 -10.54
CA ASN A 405 -24.36 -4.03 -11.51
C ASN A 405 -22.89 -4.10 -11.05
N ALA A 406 -22.63 -4.56 -9.83
CA ALA A 406 -21.29 -4.70 -9.31
C ALA A 406 -20.44 -5.55 -10.26
N LYS A 407 -19.23 -5.10 -10.54
CA LYS A 407 -18.22 -5.78 -11.37
C LYS A 407 -16.92 -5.87 -10.62
N PRO A 408 -16.14 -6.92 -10.85
CA PRO A 408 -14.77 -6.95 -10.40
C PRO A 408 -13.98 -5.75 -10.91
N TYR A 409 -12.94 -5.37 -10.21
CA TYR A 409 -11.98 -4.35 -10.63
C TYR A 409 -10.54 -4.88 -10.50
N TYR A 410 -9.57 -4.05 -10.88
CA TYR A 410 -8.16 -4.38 -10.84
C TYR A 410 -7.42 -3.26 -10.11
N SER A 411 -6.65 -3.62 -9.07
CA SER A 411 -6.00 -2.66 -8.19
C SER A 411 -4.71 -2.10 -8.80
N GLY A 412 -4.45 -0.83 -8.54
CA GLY A 412 -3.15 -0.20 -8.78
C GLY A 412 -2.15 -0.38 -7.63
N GLY A 413 -2.63 -0.87 -6.47
CA GLY A 413 -1.84 -1.23 -5.29
C GLY A 413 -1.36 -2.67 -5.34
N GLY A 414 -0.69 -3.11 -4.27
CA GLY A 414 -0.26 -4.48 -4.10
C GLY A 414 -0.55 -4.96 -2.69
N THR A 415 -1.00 -6.20 -2.57
CA THR A 415 -1.28 -6.89 -1.31
C THR A 415 -0.63 -8.26 -1.32
N TYR A 416 -0.80 -9.05 -0.26
CA TYR A 416 -0.37 -10.44 -0.25
C TYR A 416 -0.91 -11.28 -1.41
N ALA A 417 -2.01 -10.87 -2.06
CA ALA A 417 -2.63 -11.61 -3.14
C ALA A 417 -1.66 -11.92 -4.29
N ARG A 418 -0.68 -11.05 -4.55
CA ARG A 418 0.32 -11.21 -5.61
C ARG A 418 1.27 -12.38 -5.42
N HIS A 419 1.48 -12.80 -4.17
CA HIS A 419 2.34 -13.93 -3.82
C HIS A 419 1.58 -15.27 -3.75
N LEU A 420 0.26 -15.24 -3.94
CA LEU A 420 -0.63 -16.37 -3.74
C LEU A 420 -1.27 -16.83 -5.04
N LYS A 421 -1.59 -18.11 -5.12
CA LYS A 421 -2.37 -18.66 -6.23
C LYS A 421 -3.87 -18.49 -5.97
N ASN A 422 -4.64 -18.26 -7.04
CA ASN A 422 -6.09 -18.13 -6.97
C ASN A 422 -6.53 -17.13 -5.90
N ALA A 423 -5.79 -16.03 -5.79
CA ALA A 423 -6.03 -14.99 -4.80
C ALA A 423 -6.82 -13.82 -5.38
N PHE A 424 -7.62 -13.22 -4.53
CA PHE A 424 -8.30 -11.96 -4.81
C PHE A 424 -8.43 -11.14 -3.53
N SER A 425 -8.56 -9.84 -3.69
CA SER A 425 -8.66 -8.94 -2.56
C SER A 425 -10.04 -8.30 -2.47
N VAL A 426 -10.44 -8.00 -1.23
CA VAL A 426 -11.69 -7.31 -0.87
C VAL A 426 -11.38 -6.27 0.21
N GLY A 427 -12.36 -5.44 0.57
CA GLY A 427 -12.19 -4.44 1.60
C GLY A 427 -12.36 -4.98 3.03
N THR A 428 -11.82 -4.24 4.00
CA THR A 428 -12.08 -4.45 5.44
C THR A 428 -13.39 -3.82 5.90
N SER A 429 -14.01 -2.94 5.10
CA SER A 429 -15.29 -2.28 5.39
C SER A 429 -16.16 -2.25 4.16
N LEU A 430 -17.43 -2.67 4.28
CA LEU A 430 -18.38 -2.47 3.18
C LEU A 430 -18.61 -0.98 2.93
N PRO A 431 -18.75 -0.56 1.66
CA PRO A 431 -18.99 0.83 1.32
C PRO A 431 -20.40 1.31 1.74
N GLY A 432 -20.57 2.64 1.83
CA GLY A 432 -21.86 3.26 2.09
C GLY A 432 -22.14 3.59 3.56
N TYR A 433 -21.24 3.26 4.46
CA TYR A 433 -21.32 3.65 5.87
C TYR A 433 -20.61 4.99 6.11
N PRO A 434 -21.21 5.90 6.90
CA PRO A 434 -20.63 7.23 7.13
C PRO A 434 -19.35 7.14 7.97
N LEU A 435 -18.40 8.02 7.66
CA LEU A 435 -17.23 8.28 8.49
C LEU A 435 -17.42 9.62 9.23
N PRO A 436 -16.76 9.85 10.36
CA PRO A 436 -16.73 11.14 11.03
C PRO A 436 -16.28 12.25 10.07
N LYS A 437 -16.73 13.47 10.32
CA LYS A 437 -16.33 14.60 9.46
C LYS A 437 -14.86 14.95 9.70
N MET A 438 -14.01 14.58 8.78
CA MET A 438 -12.57 14.81 8.83
C MET A 438 -12.14 15.89 7.83
N ARG A 439 -10.98 16.49 8.09
CA ARG A 439 -10.34 17.40 7.12
C ARG A 439 -9.72 16.61 5.96
N ALA A 440 -9.44 17.29 4.87
CA ALA A 440 -8.78 16.67 3.71
C ALA A 440 -7.45 16.02 4.11
N GLY A 441 -7.20 14.79 3.62
CA GLY A 441 -6.02 14.01 3.93
C GLY A 441 -6.08 13.28 5.28
N HIS A 442 -7.26 13.13 5.87
CA HIS A 442 -7.47 12.38 7.11
C HIS A 442 -8.53 11.28 6.92
N GLY A 443 -8.42 10.23 7.73
CA GLY A 443 -9.40 9.17 7.86
C GLY A 443 -9.18 7.95 6.99
N GLY A 444 -8.39 8.04 5.93
CA GLY A 444 -8.06 6.92 5.05
C GLY A 444 -6.82 6.14 5.51
N GLU A 445 -6.55 5.06 4.79
CA GLU A 445 -5.33 4.27 4.91
C GLU A 445 -4.08 5.15 4.82
N HIS A 446 -3.07 4.87 5.66
CA HIS A 446 -1.81 5.62 5.75
C HIS A 446 -1.95 7.10 6.17
N GLN A 447 -3.18 7.60 6.41
CA GLN A 447 -3.43 8.99 6.81
C GLN A 447 -3.56 9.12 8.33
N PRO A 448 -3.39 10.34 8.89
CA PRO A 448 -3.81 10.60 10.26
C PRO A 448 -5.33 10.37 10.43
N ASP A 449 -5.74 10.05 11.66
CA ASP A 449 -7.14 9.73 12.00
C ASP A 449 -7.74 8.59 11.17
N GLU A 450 -6.91 7.68 10.69
CA GLU A 450 -7.35 6.45 10.04
C GLU A 450 -8.51 5.82 10.81
N CYS A 451 -9.62 5.51 10.14
CA CYS A 451 -10.81 5.05 10.82
C CYS A 451 -11.66 4.08 10.00
N ILE A 452 -12.28 3.13 10.69
CA ILE A 452 -13.21 2.15 10.14
C ILE A 452 -14.60 2.29 10.77
N ASN A 453 -15.64 2.30 9.94
CA ASN A 453 -17.01 2.23 10.45
C ASN A 453 -17.31 0.81 10.95
N VAL A 454 -17.85 0.69 12.18
CA VAL A 454 -18.10 -0.62 12.81
C VAL A 454 -19.14 -1.44 12.05
N GLU A 455 -20.22 -0.82 11.56
CA GLU A 455 -21.23 -1.53 10.77
C GLU A 455 -20.68 -1.98 9.40
N GLY A 456 -19.79 -1.17 8.81
CA GLY A 456 -19.03 -1.55 7.61
C GLY A 456 -18.12 -2.77 7.86
N LEU A 457 -17.44 -2.81 9.00
CA LEU A 457 -16.59 -3.93 9.43
C LEU A 457 -17.41 -5.22 9.66
N LEU A 458 -18.57 -5.12 10.34
CA LEU A 458 -19.48 -6.26 10.50
C LEU A 458 -19.97 -6.77 9.15
N GLY A 459 -20.32 -5.85 8.24
CA GLY A 459 -20.74 -6.17 6.88
C GLY A 459 -19.63 -6.87 6.08
N ALA A 460 -18.38 -6.39 6.20
CA ALA A 460 -17.22 -7.01 5.56
C ALA A 460 -16.96 -8.43 6.12
N THR A 461 -17.12 -8.62 7.44
CA THR A 461 -16.98 -9.94 8.06
C THR A 461 -18.05 -10.93 7.56
N LEU A 462 -19.30 -10.48 7.45
CA LEU A 462 -20.37 -11.29 6.83
C LEU A 462 -20.02 -11.65 5.38
N MET A 463 -19.57 -10.67 4.59
CA MET A 463 -19.20 -10.85 3.18
C MET A 463 -18.08 -11.86 3.03
N THR A 464 -17.00 -11.68 3.78
CA THR A 464 -15.84 -12.59 3.75
C THR A 464 -16.22 -14.00 4.23
N THR A 465 -17.12 -14.11 5.22
CA THR A 465 -17.67 -15.41 5.66
C THR A 465 -18.40 -16.11 4.52
N ALA A 466 -19.27 -15.39 3.81
CA ALA A 466 -20.00 -15.93 2.68
C ALA A 466 -19.07 -16.36 1.53
N MET A 467 -18.06 -15.53 1.23
CA MET A 467 -17.07 -15.84 0.19
C MET A 467 -16.24 -17.08 0.54
N ALA A 468 -15.71 -17.15 1.77
CA ALA A 468 -14.87 -18.27 2.19
C ALA A 468 -15.65 -19.60 2.20
N THR A 469 -16.88 -19.61 2.74
CA THR A 469 -17.71 -20.83 2.75
C THR A 469 -18.21 -21.18 1.36
N GLY A 470 -18.61 -20.18 0.55
CA GLY A 470 -19.04 -20.40 -0.84
C GLY A 470 -17.94 -20.96 -1.72
N LEU A 471 -16.70 -20.53 -1.55
CA LEU A 471 -15.54 -21.07 -2.28
C LEU A 471 -15.27 -22.53 -1.90
N LEU A 472 -15.32 -22.88 -0.61
CA LEU A 472 -15.18 -24.28 -0.17
C LEU A 472 -16.27 -25.17 -0.72
N ASP A 473 -17.47 -24.65 -0.97
CA ASP A 473 -18.57 -25.42 -1.59
C ASP A 473 -18.34 -25.67 -3.10
N THR A 474 -17.42 -24.98 -3.76
CA THR A 474 -17.10 -25.17 -5.19
C THR A 474 -16.00 -26.20 -5.44
N LEU A 475 -15.28 -26.61 -4.39
CA LEU A 475 -14.19 -27.59 -4.41
C LEU A 475 -14.69 -28.99 -4.09
#